data_e20260b01a87da433a5ab45aec85997b
#
_entry.id   e20260b01a87da433a5ab45aec85997b
#
_cell.length_a   1.000
_cell.length_b   1.000
_cell.length_c   1.000
_cell.angle_alpha   90.00
_cell.angle_beta   90.00
_cell.angle_gamma   90.00
#
_symmetry.space_group_name_H-M   'P 1'
#
loop_
_entity.id
_entity.type
_entity.pdbx_description
1 polymer ?
#
loop_
_entity_poly.entity_id
_entity_poly.type
_entity_poly.pdbx_seq_one_letter_code
_entity_poly.pdbx_strand_id
1 'polypeptide(L)'
;MIAARYFCCAAASTWYAAKRESRNMSDINGSKPTNFPLDESKLGFKIPRTDAPRENVLKLGSMITNRIGLKATADDPEYWGLAGVMTDEMVDVALKMGVRKPKTTEQLMKLTKMEREPLEKLLTEMAWTGIIEYNWENLDGKNPKHEKRWVLPLFVPGSAEFLNMRKSQIDEHPEVAAFFERMTMLPLEKITPMVPPGLSLIHISEPTRHA
;
A
#
# COMPACT_ATOMS: atom_id res chain seq x y z
N MET A 1 1.32 19.72 4.94
CA MET A 1 0.72 18.69 4.07
C MET A 1 1.42 18.51 2.71
N ILE A 2 2.13 19.50 2.16
CA ILE A 2 2.82 19.44 0.85
C ILE A 2 4.16 18.69 0.93
N ALA A 3 4.91 18.78 2.01
CA ALA A 3 6.24 18.15 2.17
C ALA A 3 6.22 16.60 2.19
N ALA A 4 5.18 15.98 2.73
CA ALA A 4 5.07 14.53 2.79
C ALA A 4 4.90 13.86 1.40
N ARG A 5 4.33 14.60 0.42
CA ARG A 5 4.12 14.10 -0.96
C ARG A 5 5.41 13.99 -1.77
N TYR A 6 6.35 14.93 -1.57
CA TYR A 6 7.64 14.88 -2.26
C TYR A 6 8.54 13.75 -1.78
N PHE A 7 8.43 13.40 -0.50
CA PHE A 7 9.26 12.35 0.09
C PHE A 7 8.89 10.94 -0.43
N CYS A 8 7.60 10.69 -0.65
CA CYS A 8 7.13 9.40 -1.15
C CYS A 8 7.57 9.13 -2.60
N CYS A 9 7.57 10.15 -3.47
CA CYS A 9 7.99 10.00 -4.87
C CYS A 9 9.50 9.84 -5.03
N ALA A 10 10.32 10.56 -4.26
CA ALA A 10 11.78 10.46 -4.31
C ALA A 10 12.27 9.11 -3.76
N ALA A 11 11.70 8.64 -2.65
CA ALA A 11 12.01 7.32 -2.09
C ALA A 11 11.63 6.17 -3.04
N ALA A 12 10.53 6.30 -3.78
CA ALA A 12 10.11 5.29 -4.74
C ALA A 12 11.04 5.20 -5.96
N SER A 13 11.60 6.31 -6.43
CA SER A 13 12.52 6.30 -7.58
C SER A 13 13.89 5.70 -7.23
N THR A 14 14.41 6.00 -6.03
CA THR A 14 15.65 5.42 -5.51
C THR A 14 15.51 3.93 -5.21
N TRP A 15 14.35 3.52 -4.71
CA TRP A 15 14.02 2.11 -4.47
C TRP A 15 14.00 1.30 -5.79
N TYR A 16 13.56 1.93 -6.87
CA TYR A 16 13.54 1.33 -8.21
C TYR A 16 14.95 1.14 -8.80
N ALA A 17 15.89 2.04 -8.52
CA ALA A 17 17.28 1.92 -8.94
C ALA A 17 18.02 0.81 -8.16
N ALA A 18 17.83 0.75 -6.84
CA ALA A 18 18.42 -0.29 -5.99
C ALA A 18 17.97 -1.70 -6.37
N LYS A 19 16.75 -1.89 -6.89
CA LYS A 19 16.25 -3.20 -7.34
C LYS A 19 16.94 -3.71 -8.61
N ARG A 20 17.57 -2.85 -9.40
CA ARG A 20 18.31 -3.27 -10.59
C ARG A 20 19.62 -4.00 -10.22
N GLU A 21 20.19 -3.65 -9.07
CA GLU A 21 21.42 -4.29 -8.53
C GLU A 21 21.10 -5.47 -7.59
N SER A 22 19.88 -5.52 -7.02
CA SER A 22 19.50 -6.53 -6.03
C SER A 22 18.96 -7.84 -6.64
N ARG A 23 19.14 -8.10 -7.92
CA ARG A 23 18.77 -9.39 -8.53
C ARG A 23 19.49 -10.61 -7.93
N ASN A 24 20.50 -10.37 -7.07
CA ASN A 24 21.23 -11.41 -6.36
C ASN A 24 20.88 -11.52 -4.87
N MET A 25 19.86 -10.81 -4.37
CA MET A 25 19.43 -10.95 -2.97
C MET A 25 18.56 -12.18 -2.69
N SER A 26 18.18 -12.95 -3.72
CA SER A 26 17.49 -14.22 -3.54
C SER A 26 18.36 -15.33 -2.97
N ASP A 27 19.68 -15.13 -2.93
CA ASP A 27 20.65 -16.17 -2.54
C ASP A 27 21.18 -16.03 -1.12
N ILE A 28 20.83 -14.97 -0.40
CA ILE A 28 21.21 -14.82 1.00
C ILE A 28 20.19 -15.57 1.85
N ASN A 29 20.31 -16.89 1.90
CA ASN A 29 19.62 -17.83 2.78
C ASN A 29 18.39 -18.57 2.28
N GLY A 30 18.15 -18.81 1.01
CA GLY A 30 17.22 -19.88 0.60
C GLY A 30 15.77 -19.85 1.16
N SER A 31 15.45 -18.94 2.06
CA SER A 31 14.14 -18.77 2.65
C SER A 31 13.46 -17.53 2.04
N LYS A 32 12.40 -17.79 1.28
CA LYS A 32 11.48 -16.72 0.87
C LYS A 32 11.09 -15.92 2.11
N PRO A 33 11.13 -14.57 2.10
CA PRO A 33 10.76 -13.75 3.27
C PRO A 33 9.25 -13.75 3.56
N THR A 34 8.56 -14.82 3.21
CA THR A 34 7.10 -14.89 3.21
C THR A 34 6.46 -15.16 4.56
N ASN A 35 7.22 -15.50 5.60
CA ASN A 35 6.65 -15.75 6.92
C ASN A 35 7.54 -15.14 7.98
N PHE A 36 7.49 -13.82 8.12
CA PHE A 36 7.94 -13.21 9.37
C PHE A 36 6.93 -13.63 10.44
N PRO A 37 7.37 -14.35 11.50
CA PRO A 37 6.45 -14.77 12.54
C PRO A 37 5.87 -13.53 13.22
N LEU A 38 4.55 -13.41 13.16
CA LEU A 38 3.81 -12.44 13.94
C LEU A 38 3.58 -13.04 15.33
N ASP A 39 4.04 -12.38 16.38
CA ASP A 39 3.72 -12.78 17.75
C ASP A 39 2.32 -12.28 18.09
N GLU A 40 1.34 -13.15 17.89
CA GLU A 40 -0.07 -12.85 18.10
C GLU A 40 -0.41 -12.43 19.55
N SER A 41 0.40 -12.86 20.52
CA SER A 41 0.20 -12.50 21.92
C SER A 41 0.44 -11.01 22.21
N LYS A 42 1.18 -10.34 21.32
CA LYS A 42 1.48 -8.91 21.40
C LYS A 42 0.51 -8.03 20.64
N LEU A 43 -0.40 -8.62 19.84
CA LEU A 43 -1.43 -7.86 19.15
C LEU A 43 -2.50 -7.42 20.15
N GLY A 44 -2.88 -6.15 20.11
CA GLY A 44 -3.98 -5.60 20.89
C GLY A 44 -5.37 -5.98 20.36
N PHE A 45 -5.45 -6.86 19.37
CA PHE A 45 -6.69 -7.28 18.71
C PHE A 45 -6.63 -8.76 18.30
N LYS A 46 -7.80 -9.35 18.00
CA LYS A 46 -7.90 -10.72 17.51
C LYS A 46 -7.77 -10.75 15.99
N ILE A 47 -6.89 -11.61 15.47
CA ILE A 47 -6.72 -11.77 14.02
C ILE A 47 -8.04 -12.26 13.38
N PRO A 48 -8.52 -11.59 12.33
CA PRO A 48 -9.76 -11.95 11.64
C PRO A 48 -9.54 -13.13 10.69
N ARG A 49 -9.25 -14.32 11.25
CA ARG A 49 -9.10 -15.55 10.45
C ARG A 49 -10.42 -15.98 9.84
N THR A 50 -10.36 -16.48 8.63
CA THR A 50 -11.50 -16.99 7.90
C THR A 50 -11.15 -18.27 7.15
N ASP A 51 -12.05 -19.26 7.20
CA ASP A 51 -11.91 -20.50 6.44
C ASP A 51 -12.22 -20.32 4.95
N ALA A 52 -12.86 -19.21 4.59
CA ALA A 52 -13.21 -18.85 3.22
C ALA A 52 -12.65 -17.46 2.85
N PRO A 53 -11.35 -17.35 2.54
CA PRO A 53 -10.75 -16.08 2.17
C PRO A 53 -11.32 -15.59 0.83
N ARG A 54 -11.47 -14.27 0.72
CA ARG A 54 -11.93 -13.60 -0.51
C ARG A 54 -10.80 -13.61 -1.53
N GLU A 55 -10.98 -14.40 -2.61
CA GLU A 55 -9.96 -14.57 -3.65
C GLU A 55 -9.60 -13.27 -4.37
N ASN A 56 -10.56 -12.39 -4.59
CA ASN A 56 -10.34 -11.08 -5.22
C ASN A 56 -9.43 -10.19 -4.33
N VAL A 57 -9.59 -10.23 -3.01
CA VAL A 57 -8.72 -9.50 -2.07
C VAL A 57 -7.31 -10.09 -2.06
N LEU A 58 -7.16 -11.41 -2.06
CA LEU A 58 -5.85 -12.08 -2.19
C LEU A 58 -5.15 -11.69 -3.50
N LYS A 59 -5.90 -11.64 -4.58
CA LYS A 59 -5.39 -11.21 -5.90
C LYS A 59 -4.93 -9.75 -5.87
N LEU A 60 -5.71 -8.86 -5.26
CA LEU A 60 -5.35 -7.46 -5.09
C LEU A 60 -4.12 -7.31 -4.20
N GLY A 61 -4.10 -7.94 -3.03
CA GLY A 61 -2.97 -7.95 -2.10
C GLY A 61 -1.69 -8.40 -2.80
N SER A 62 -1.73 -9.53 -3.51
CA SER A 62 -0.61 -10.03 -4.30
C SER A 62 -0.17 -9.05 -5.40
N MET A 63 -1.11 -8.36 -6.05
CA MET A 63 -0.81 -7.40 -7.10
C MET A 63 -0.09 -6.16 -6.58
N ILE A 64 -0.48 -5.63 -5.43
CA ILE A 64 0.13 -4.42 -4.85
C ILE A 64 1.42 -4.72 -4.06
N THR A 65 1.62 -5.96 -3.60
CA THR A 65 2.84 -6.41 -2.91
C THR A 65 3.86 -7.08 -3.83
N ASN A 66 3.47 -7.52 -5.02
CA ASN A 66 4.28 -8.35 -5.93
C ASN A 66 5.67 -7.77 -6.26
N ARG A 67 5.85 -6.45 -6.19
CA ARG A 67 7.16 -5.81 -6.46
C ARG A 67 8.23 -6.12 -5.43
N ILE A 68 7.85 -6.53 -4.23
CA ILE A 68 8.77 -7.00 -3.19
C ILE A 68 8.89 -8.53 -3.19
N GLY A 69 8.29 -9.21 -4.18
CA GLY A 69 8.37 -10.65 -4.32
C GLY A 69 7.48 -11.44 -3.35
N LEU A 70 6.58 -10.76 -2.64
CA LEU A 70 5.65 -11.38 -1.71
C LEU A 70 4.34 -11.72 -2.41
N LYS A 71 3.81 -12.89 -2.11
CA LYS A 71 2.45 -13.29 -2.47
C LYS A 71 1.63 -13.30 -1.19
N ALA A 72 0.67 -12.39 -1.07
CA ALA A 72 -0.21 -12.32 0.08
C ALA A 72 -1.03 -13.62 0.22
N THR A 73 -1.11 -14.12 1.44
CA THR A 73 -1.97 -15.24 1.84
C THR A 73 -3.05 -14.75 2.80
N ALA A 74 -4.02 -15.61 3.12
CA ALA A 74 -5.08 -15.27 4.06
C ALA A 74 -4.58 -15.06 5.51
N ASP A 75 -3.37 -15.53 5.80
CA ASP A 75 -2.71 -15.38 7.10
C ASP A 75 -1.75 -14.19 7.16
N ASP A 76 -1.78 -13.34 6.15
CA ASP A 76 -0.91 -12.16 6.10
C ASP A 76 -1.65 -10.89 6.50
N PRO A 77 -0.99 -9.98 7.25
CA PRO A 77 -1.55 -8.68 7.61
C PRO A 77 -2.02 -7.84 6.41
N GLU A 78 -1.38 -7.97 5.27
CA GLU A 78 -1.77 -7.31 4.02
C GLU A 78 -3.18 -7.74 3.59
N TYR A 79 -3.51 -9.01 3.73
CA TYR A 79 -4.85 -9.51 3.46
C TYR A 79 -5.85 -8.99 4.50
N TRP A 80 -5.54 -9.08 5.79
CA TRP A 80 -6.48 -8.69 6.85
C TRP A 80 -6.88 -7.23 6.74
N GLY A 81 -5.88 -6.33 6.56
CA GLY A 81 -6.14 -4.91 6.42
C GLY A 81 -7.02 -4.59 5.21
N LEU A 82 -6.76 -5.21 4.06
CA LEU A 82 -7.59 -5.01 2.87
C LEU A 82 -8.98 -5.61 3.03
N ALA A 83 -9.08 -6.83 3.55
CA ALA A 83 -10.35 -7.54 3.70
C ALA A 83 -11.29 -6.85 4.70
N GLY A 84 -10.74 -6.22 5.73
CA GLY A 84 -11.52 -5.50 6.73
C GLY A 84 -12.20 -4.25 6.20
N VAL A 85 -11.55 -3.53 5.29
CA VAL A 85 -12.03 -2.19 4.87
C VAL A 85 -12.55 -2.12 3.42
N MET A 86 -12.35 -3.16 2.59
CA MET A 86 -12.77 -3.13 1.19
C MET A 86 -14.00 -3.99 0.93
N THR A 87 -14.96 -3.44 0.20
CA THR A 87 -16.04 -4.20 -0.42
C THR A 87 -15.53 -4.93 -1.68
N ASP A 88 -16.26 -5.94 -2.15
CA ASP A 88 -15.90 -6.64 -3.39
C ASP A 88 -15.90 -5.71 -4.60
N GLU A 89 -16.83 -4.76 -4.64
CA GLU A 89 -16.89 -3.76 -5.70
C GLU A 89 -15.65 -2.86 -5.72
N MET A 90 -15.17 -2.41 -4.55
CA MET A 90 -13.91 -1.67 -4.43
C MET A 90 -12.72 -2.47 -4.94
N VAL A 91 -12.65 -3.76 -4.57
CA VAL A 91 -11.58 -4.65 -5.00
C VAL A 91 -11.59 -4.83 -6.52
N ASP A 92 -12.77 -5.03 -7.12
CA ASP A 92 -12.91 -5.22 -8.57
C ASP A 92 -12.50 -3.97 -9.35
N VAL A 93 -12.81 -2.78 -8.85
CA VAL A 93 -12.34 -1.52 -9.44
C VAL A 93 -10.81 -1.40 -9.29
N ALA A 94 -10.27 -1.65 -8.10
CA ALA A 94 -8.83 -1.59 -7.85
C ALA A 94 -8.03 -2.53 -8.77
N LEU A 95 -8.50 -3.76 -8.97
CA LEU A 95 -7.87 -4.74 -9.87
C LEU A 95 -7.79 -4.23 -11.32
N LYS A 96 -8.79 -3.47 -11.78
CA LYS A 96 -8.81 -2.88 -13.13
C LYS A 96 -7.93 -1.63 -13.26
N MET A 97 -7.60 -0.96 -12.17
CA MET A 97 -6.75 0.25 -12.18
C MET A 97 -5.31 -0.06 -12.59
N GLY A 98 -4.76 -1.16 -12.09
CA GLY A 98 -3.35 -1.49 -12.22
C GLY A 98 -2.46 -0.57 -11.38
N VAL A 99 -1.42 -1.16 -10.79
CA VAL A 99 -0.54 -0.50 -9.81
C VAL A 99 0.25 0.65 -10.44
N ARG A 100 0.21 1.83 -9.81
CA ARG A 100 0.93 3.06 -10.21
C ARG A 100 0.64 3.51 -11.65
N LYS A 101 -0.56 3.27 -12.13
CA LYS A 101 -1.03 3.72 -13.45
C LYS A 101 -2.14 4.76 -13.26
N PRO A 102 -1.81 6.05 -13.26
CA PRO A 102 -2.83 7.10 -13.14
C PRO A 102 -3.91 6.99 -14.22
N LYS A 103 -5.16 7.09 -13.82
CA LYS A 103 -6.31 7.02 -14.73
C LYS A 103 -7.32 8.11 -14.42
N THR A 104 -7.91 8.69 -15.45
CA THR A 104 -9.05 9.60 -15.30
C THR A 104 -10.33 8.80 -15.00
N THR A 105 -11.35 9.49 -14.49
CA THR A 105 -12.66 8.86 -14.27
C THR A 105 -13.22 8.25 -15.57
N GLU A 106 -13.07 8.92 -16.72
CA GLU A 106 -13.52 8.43 -18.03
C GLU A 106 -12.84 7.12 -18.44
N GLN A 107 -11.53 7.01 -18.16
CA GLN A 107 -10.79 5.79 -18.41
C GLN A 107 -11.28 4.64 -17.52
N LEU A 108 -11.58 4.93 -16.26
CA LEU A 108 -12.12 3.95 -15.32
C LEU A 108 -13.54 3.54 -15.68
N MET A 109 -14.41 4.46 -16.10
CA MET A 109 -15.75 4.13 -16.61
C MET A 109 -15.68 3.10 -17.75
N LYS A 110 -14.75 3.28 -18.69
CA LYS A 110 -14.56 2.33 -19.81
C LYS A 110 -14.10 0.95 -19.34
N LEU A 111 -13.27 0.89 -18.31
CA LEU A 111 -12.73 -0.36 -17.77
C LEU A 111 -13.73 -1.09 -16.87
N THR A 112 -14.47 -0.35 -16.05
CA THR A 112 -15.39 -0.90 -15.06
C THR A 112 -16.78 -1.14 -15.62
N LYS A 113 -17.15 -0.40 -16.66
CA LYS A 113 -18.51 -0.31 -17.23
C LYS A 113 -19.53 0.32 -16.29
N MET A 114 -19.04 1.07 -15.30
CA MET A 114 -19.88 1.81 -14.35
C MET A 114 -20.21 3.20 -14.90
N GLU A 115 -21.36 3.72 -14.51
CA GLU A 115 -21.75 5.11 -14.74
C GLU A 115 -20.87 6.05 -13.89
N ARG A 116 -20.77 7.33 -14.28
CA ARG A 116 -19.88 8.31 -13.68
C ARG A 116 -20.15 8.49 -12.19
N GLU A 117 -21.39 8.80 -11.83
CA GLU A 117 -21.75 9.18 -10.47
C GLU A 117 -21.45 8.08 -9.43
N PRO A 118 -21.93 6.82 -9.63
CA PRO A 118 -21.61 5.74 -8.70
C PRO A 118 -20.11 5.43 -8.66
N LEU A 119 -19.41 5.52 -9.80
CA LEU A 119 -17.96 5.29 -9.83
C LEU A 119 -17.19 6.37 -9.06
N GLU A 120 -17.51 7.65 -9.23
CA GLU A 120 -16.84 8.75 -8.52
C GLU A 120 -17.11 8.67 -7.00
N LYS A 121 -18.31 8.28 -6.59
CA LYS A 121 -18.63 8.02 -5.20
C LYS A 121 -17.74 6.90 -4.64
N LEU A 122 -17.69 5.77 -5.35
CA LEU A 122 -16.87 4.61 -4.94
C LEU A 122 -15.38 4.96 -4.88
N LEU A 123 -14.85 5.65 -5.89
CA LEU A 123 -13.45 6.08 -5.91
C LEU A 123 -13.13 7.07 -4.79
N THR A 124 -14.07 7.94 -4.45
CA THR A 124 -13.91 8.87 -3.33
C THR A 124 -13.87 8.11 -2.00
N GLU A 125 -14.73 7.13 -1.83
CA GLU A 125 -14.74 6.25 -0.64
C GLU A 125 -13.44 5.45 -0.53
N MET A 126 -12.97 4.85 -1.63
CA MET A 126 -11.67 4.17 -1.68
C MET A 126 -10.50 5.09 -1.32
N ALA A 127 -10.54 6.34 -1.74
CA ALA A 127 -9.52 7.33 -1.38
C ALA A 127 -9.59 7.74 0.09
N TRP A 128 -10.79 7.86 0.65
CA TRP A 128 -11.00 8.10 2.07
C TRP A 128 -10.55 6.92 2.94
N THR A 129 -10.75 5.71 2.47
CA THR A 129 -10.27 4.49 3.11
C THR A 129 -8.73 4.39 3.06
N GLY A 130 -8.09 5.01 2.07
CA GLY A 130 -6.64 4.99 1.90
C GLY A 130 -6.14 3.90 0.93
N ILE A 131 -7.04 3.27 0.18
CA ILE A 131 -6.67 2.24 -0.81
C ILE A 131 -6.09 2.85 -2.06
N ILE A 132 -6.63 3.99 -2.49
CA ILE A 132 -6.16 4.73 -3.67
C ILE A 132 -5.85 6.17 -3.31
N GLU A 133 -5.04 6.79 -4.14
CA GLU A 133 -4.74 8.21 -4.11
C GLU A 133 -5.24 8.91 -5.37
N TYR A 134 -5.29 10.25 -5.34
CA TYR A 134 -5.59 11.05 -6.51
C TYR A 134 -4.78 12.34 -6.53
N ASN A 135 -4.54 12.85 -7.72
CA ASN A 135 -3.90 14.14 -7.92
C ASN A 135 -4.40 14.84 -9.20
N TRP A 136 -4.06 16.12 -9.33
CA TRP A 136 -4.28 16.94 -10.52
C TRP A 136 -2.96 17.43 -11.12
N GLU A 137 -1.83 16.95 -10.59
CA GLU A 137 -0.51 17.46 -10.96
C GLU A 137 -0.14 17.06 -12.38
N ASN A 138 0.72 17.87 -12.99
CA ASN A 138 1.28 17.63 -14.32
C ASN A 138 2.81 17.63 -14.29
N LEU A 139 3.40 16.98 -13.29
CA LEU A 139 4.86 16.94 -13.08
C LEU A 139 5.60 16.26 -14.24
N ASP A 140 4.95 15.32 -14.91
CA ASP A 140 5.52 14.56 -16.03
C ASP A 140 5.03 15.04 -17.40
N GLY A 141 4.33 16.18 -17.46
CA GLY A 141 3.75 16.75 -18.68
C GLY A 141 2.58 15.97 -19.29
N LYS A 142 2.15 14.87 -18.64
CA LYS A 142 1.08 14.00 -19.17
C LYS A 142 -0.32 14.38 -18.71
N ASN A 143 -0.45 15.45 -17.94
CA ASN A 143 -1.73 15.96 -17.45
C ASN A 143 -1.90 17.46 -17.69
N PRO A 144 -1.79 17.95 -18.96
CA PRO A 144 -1.80 19.37 -19.27
C PRO A 144 -3.13 20.06 -18.94
N LYS A 145 -4.21 19.29 -18.84
CA LYS A 145 -5.55 19.79 -18.46
C LYS A 145 -5.78 19.79 -16.95
N HIS A 146 -4.82 19.33 -16.15
CA HIS A 146 -4.96 19.18 -14.69
C HIS A 146 -6.23 18.38 -14.30
N GLU A 147 -6.54 17.35 -15.05
CA GLU A 147 -7.66 16.45 -14.77
C GLU A 147 -7.35 15.61 -13.52
N LYS A 148 -8.38 15.35 -12.72
CA LYS A 148 -8.26 14.46 -11.56
C LYS A 148 -7.91 13.05 -12.03
N ARG A 149 -6.83 12.49 -11.50
CA ARG A 149 -6.36 11.14 -11.80
C ARG A 149 -6.30 10.32 -10.54
N TRP A 150 -6.82 9.13 -10.63
CA TRP A 150 -6.86 8.13 -9.58
C TRP A 150 -5.73 7.15 -9.76
N VAL A 151 -5.08 6.76 -8.68
CA VAL A 151 -3.90 5.89 -8.69
C VAL A 151 -4.06 4.83 -7.62
N LEU A 152 -3.88 3.56 -7.99
CA LEU A 152 -3.67 2.49 -7.04
C LEU A 152 -2.18 2.46 -6.69
N PRO A 153 -1.76 2.78 -5.46
CA PRO A 153 -0.37 2.75 -5.04
C PRO A 153 0.14 1.31 -4.86
N LEU A 154 1.41 1.17 -4.50
CA LEU A 154 1.91 -0.07 -3.89
C LEU A 154 1.31 -0.22 -2.50
N PHE A 155 1.41 -1.41 -1.93
CA PHE A 155 1.05 -1.60 -0.53
C PHE A 155 1.99 -0.78 0.37
N VAL A 156 3.30 -0.92 0.18
CA VAL A 156 4.33 -0.12 0.85
C VAL A 156 5.37 0.33 -0.18
N PRO A 157 5.72 1.59 -0.24
CA PRO A 157 5.04 2.74 0.38
C PRO A 157 3.73 3.05 -0.34
N GLY A 158 2.67 3.29 0.41
CA GLY A 158 1.36 3.68 -0.14
C GLY A 158 0.16 3.26 0.69
N SER A 159 -0.59 2.23 0.26
CA SER A 159 -1.87 1.89 0.92
C SER A 159 -1.71 1.56 2.40
N ALA A 160 -0.63 0.90 2.82
CA ALA A 160 -0.43 0.56 4.21
C ALA A 160 -0.37 1.81 5.11
N GLU A 161 0.37 2.85 4.68
CA GLU A 161 0.47 4.10 5.41
C GLU A 161 -0.87 4.85 5.39
N PHE A 162 -1.54 4.90 4.23
CA PHE A 162 -2.80 5.62 4.09
C PHE A 162 -3.94 4.98 4.89
N LEU A 163 -4.02 3.65 4.93
CA LEU A 163 -4.98 2.91 5.76
C LEU A 163 -4.88 3.28 7.24
N ASN A 164 -3.69 3.63 7.72
CA ASN A 164 -3.43 3.98 9.11
C ASN A 164 -3.54 5.49 9.42
N MET A 165 -3.95 6.33 8.46
CA MET A 165 -4.06 7.77 8.69
C MET A 165 -5.35 8.19 9.40
N ARG A 166 -6.36 7.33 9.48
CA ARG A 166 -7.64 7.62 10.13
C ARG A 166 -7.79 6.83 11.41
N LYS A 167 -7.80 7.54 12.54
CA LYS A 167 -7.98 6.91 13.85
C LYS A 167 -9.28 6.11 13.94
N SER A 168 -10.40 6.66 13.47
CA SER A 168 -11.69 5.94 13.49
C SER A 168 -11.65 4.61 12.73
N GLN A 169 -10.93 4.56 11.61
CA GLN A 169 -10.76 3.33 10.83
C GLN A 169 -9.93 2.29 11.60
N ILE A 170 -8.89 2.72 12.32
CA ILE A 170 -8.09 1.81 13.15
C ILE A 170 -8.91 1.33 14.37
N ASP A 171 -9.74 2.20 14.94
CA ASP A 171 -10.60 1.84 16.07
C ASP A 171 -11.66 0.79 15.66
N GLU A 172 -12.18 0.86 14.43
CA GLU A 172 -13.17 -0.08 13.88
C GLU A 172 -12.53 -1.33 13.28
N HIS A 173 -11.36 -1.18 12.68
CA HIS A 173 -10.60 -2.20 11.93
C HIS A 173 -9.14 -2.23 12.37
N PRO A 174 -8.84 -2.69 13.59
CA PRO A 174 -7.47 -2.69 14.12
C PRO A 174 -6.51 -3.55 13.28
N GLU A 175 -7.01 -4.50 12.52
CA GLU A 175 -6.25 -5.32 11.59
C GLU A 175 -5.52 -4.54 10.50
N VAL A 176 -5.93 -3.30 10.20
CA VAL A 176 -5.20 -2.43 9.24
C VAL A 176 -3.80 -2.04 9.75
N ALA A 177 -3.61 -2.03 11.07
CA ALA A 177 -2.32 -1.76 11.69
C ALA A 177 -1.41 -3.00 11.78
N ALA A 178 -1.94 -4.21 11.56
CA ALA A 178 -1.22 -5.47 11.76
C ALA A 178 0.09 -5.57 10.95
N PHE A 179 0.13 -4.97 9.78
CA PHE A 179 1.36 -4.92 8.98
C PHE A 179 2.48 -4.18 9.71
N PHE A 180 2.20 -3.01 10.27
CA PHE A 180 3.21 -2.24 11.00
C PHE A 180 3.57 -2.90 12.32
N GLU A 181 2.61 -3.50 13.02
CA GLU A 181 2.87 -4.31 14.22
C GLU A 181 3.86 -5.43 13.90
N ARG A 182 3.64 -6.17 12.81
CA ARG A 182 4.58 -7.19 12.35
C ARG A 182 5.96 -6.61 12.05
N MET A 183 6.04 -5.45 11.40
CA MET A 183 7.32 -4.81 11.08
C MET A 183 8.08 -4.37 12.35
N THR A 184 7.40 -3.90 13.38
CA THR A 184 8.04 -3.52 14.66
C THR A 184 8.56 -4.71 15.45
N MET A 185 8.03 -5.90 15.21
CA MET A 185 8.49 -7.15 15.85
C MET A 185 9.75 -7.73 15.19
N LEU A 186 10.14 -7.23 14.01
CA LEU A 186 11.33 -7.71 13.33
C LEU A 186 12.59 -7.13 13.94
N PRO A 187 13.65 -7.94 14.12
CA PRO A 187 14.97 -7.42 14.47
C PRO A 187 15.46 -6.40 13.42
N LEU A 188 16.10 -5.32 13.88
CA LEU A 188 16.62 -4.26 13.01
C LEU A 188 17.54 -4.80 11.91
N GLU A 189 18.33 -5.82 12.19
CA GLU A 189 19.18 -6.50 11.23
C GLU A 189 18.44 -7.14 10.06
N LYS A 190 17.16 -7.49 10.25
CA LYS A 190 16.28 -8.01 9.17
C LYS A 190 15.56 -6.90 8.41
N ILE A 191 15.34 -5.76 9.06
CA ILE A 191 14.70 -4.59 8.45
C ILE A 191 15.71 -3.76 7.66
N THR A 192 16.93 -3.62 8.17
CA THR A 192 17.99 -2.78 7.57
C THR A 192 18.24 -3.07 6.08
N PRO A 193 18.31 -4.33 5.61
CA PRO A 193 18.48 -4.61 4.18
C PRO A 193 17.28 -4.18 3.31
N MET A 194 16.11 -3.96 3.93
CA MET A 194 14.90 -3.48 3.22
C MET A 194 14.90 -1.96 3.06
N VAL A 195 15.76 -1.25 3.79
CA VAL A 195 15.89 0.21 3.72
C VAL A 195 16.90 0.56 2.62
N PRO A 196 16.53 1.38 1.62
CA PRO A 196 17.45 1.77 0.57
C PRO A 196 18.71 2.45 1.12
N PRO A 197 19.88 2.20 0.52
CA PRO A 197 21.11 2.92 0.88
C PRO A 197 20.89 4.44 0.80
N GLY A 198 21.33 5.15 1.83
CA GLY A 198 21.19 6.61 1.91
C GLY A 198 19.87 7.11 2.53
N LEU A 199 18.96 6.22 2.88
CA LEU A 199 17.79 6.57 3.69
C LEU A 199 18.18 6.48 5.18
N SER A 200 18.29 7.63 5.83
CA SER A 200 18.51 7.67 7.27
C SER A 200 17.18 7.65 8.01
N LEU A 201 16.95 6.64 8.83
CA LEU A 201 15.77 6.55 9.70
C LEU A 201 15.71 7.69 10.72
N ILE A 202 16.85 8.33 11.02
CA ILE A 202 16.94 9.47 11.94
C ILE A 202 16.25 10.71 11.37
N HIS A 203 16.20 10.87 10.05
CA HIS A 203 15.50 11.99 9.38
C HIS A 203 13.96 11.84 9.38
N ILE A 204 13.44 10.68 9.74
CA ILE A 204 12.00 10.42 9.82
C ILE A 204 11.46 10.83 11.20
N SER A 205 12.30 10.83 12.23
CA SER A 205 11.89 11.05 13.61
C SER A 205 12.06 12.48 14.14
N GLU A 206 12.71 13.40 13.41
CA GLU A 206 12.88 14.79 13.84
C GLU A 206 12.51 15.86 12.79
N PRO A 207 11.22 16.03 12.46
CA PRO A 207 10.83 17.14 11.57
C PRO A 207 10.70 18.51 12.28
N THR A 208 11.05 18.63 13.59
CA THR A 208 10.59 19.78 14.39
C THR A 208 11.68 20.60 15.10
N ARG A 209 12.95 20.47 14.73
CA ARG A 209 14.00 21.27 15.37
C ARG A 209 14.73 22.25 14.46
N HIS A 210 14.02 22.97 13.60
CA HIS A 210 14.50 24.22 13.01
C HIS A 210 13.33 25.16 12.82
N ALA A 211 12.92 25.77 13.90
CA ALA A 211 12.19 27.05 13.89
C ALA A 211 12.93 28.01 14.79
#